data_096c1af40f5fd1aafa73e4547538a707
#
_entry.id   096c1af40f5fd1aafa73e4547538a707
#
_cell.length_a   1.000
_cell.length_b   1.000
_cell.length_c   1.000
_cell.angle_alpha   90.00
_cell.angle_beta   90.00
_cell.angle_gamma   90.00
#
_symmetry.space_group_name_H-M   'P 1'
#
loop_
_entity.id
_entity.type
_entity.pdbx_description
1 polymer ?
#
loop_
_entity_poly.entity_id
_entity_poly.type
_entity_poly.pdbx_seq_one_letter_code
_entity_poly.pdbx_strand_id
1 'polypeptide(L)'
;MPNLHLIHVLSAGVDRLYSSPFWKETKIAITNSSGVHGPQIAEWVILQTLSHFHRQKLLLELQSQHVWGSDKVPREQQDGVGQTFGVLGYGAIGRQAARAAHALGFEVIAYTATPKKTPESKKDRGYIVPRTGDPDGSIPSAWYSGTDKASLHEFLSQDIDVLLVSVPLTPETTHFLAKDEFEILGRKNAFIVNVSRGKVLEQNDLIEALRKYPKSGATGGATAGIGGLRGAALDVTDPEPLPADSELWDLENVVVTPHIR
;
A
#
# COMPACT_ATOMS: atom_id res chain seq x y z
N MET A 1 36.73 -14.94 -1.32
CA MET A 1 36.45 -15.68 -2.57
C MET A 1 37.04 -14.90 -3.74
N PRO A 2 38.21 -15.28 -4.26
CA PRO A 2 38.94 -14.45 -5.23
C PRO A 2 38.26 -14.31 -6.60
N ASN A 3 37.32 -15.19 -6.94
CA ASN A 3 36.64 -15.23 -8.25
C ASN A 3 35.16 -14.83 -8.20
N LEU A 4 34.69 -14.15 -7.12
CA LEU A 4 33.32 -13.69 -7.03
C LEU A 4 33.22 -12.26 -7.57
N HIS A 5 32.49 -12.07 -8.67
CA HIS A 5 32.36 -10.81 -9.38
C HIS A 5 30.95 -10.21 -9.29
N LEU A 6 29.94 -11.03 -9.02
CA LEU A 6 28.53 -10.62 -8.99
C LEU A 6 27.81 -11.37 -7.88
N ILE A 7 26.93 -10.66 -7.16
CA ILE A 7 25.92 -11.24 -6.27
C ILE A 7 24.56 -10.75 -6.74
N HIS A 8 23.63 -11.69 -6.95
CA HIS A 8 22.25 -11.38 -7.24
C HIS A 8 21.35 -11.73 -6.06
N VAL A 9 20.58 -10.74 -5.58
CA VAL A 9 19.61 -10.90 -4.50
C VAL A 9 18.22 -11.12 -5.12
N LEU A 10 17.58 -12.23 -4.78
CA LEU A 10 16.28 -12.59 -5.37
C LEU A 10 15.12 -11.69 -4.90
N SER A 11 15.28 -10.94 -3.82
CA SER A 11 14.30 -9.94 -3.38
C SER A 11 14.45 -8.62 -4.15
N ALA A 12 13.38 -7.84 -4.21
CA ALA A 12 13.43 -6.47 -4.72
C ALA A 12 14.12 -5.52 -3.73
N GLY A 13 13.82 -5.66 -2.43
CA GLY A 13 14.45 -4.88 -1.37
C GLY A 13 15.78 -5.48 -0.92
N VAL A 14 16.74 -4.61 -0.60
CA VAL A 14 18.08 -4.98 -0.12
C VAL A 14 18.41 -4.31 1.23
N ASP A 15 17.40 -3.75 1.89
CA ASP A 15 17.50 -3.04 3.17
C ASP A 15 18.18 -3.88 4.26
N ARG A 16 17.96 -5.19 4.30
CA ARG A 16 18.61 -6.13 5.23
C ARG A 16 20.14 -6.21 5.06
N LEU A 17 20.67 -5.79 3.92
CA LEU A 17 22.11 -5.80 3.65
C LEU A 17 22.81 -4.52 4.11
N TYR A 18 22.11 -3.40 4.27
CA TYR A 18 22.70 -2.08 4.55
C TYR A 18 23.56 -2.04 5.83
N SER A 19 23.19 -2.82 6.84
CA SER A 19 23.96 -2.91 8.10
C SER A 19 25.17 -3.85 8.02
N SER A 20 25.26 -4.70 7.00
CA SER A 20 26.34 -5.69 6.91
C SER A 20 27.67 -5.07 6.51
N PRO A 21 28.78 -5.52 7.08
CA PRO A 21 30.14 -5.12 6.63
C PRO A 21 30.34 -5.40 5.15
N PHE A 22 29.78 -6.51 4.67
CA PHE A 22 29.82 -6.88 3.25
C PHE A 22 29.26 -5.78 2.34
N TRP A 23 28.11 -5.19 2.66
CA TRP A 23 27.50 -4.09 1.88
C TRP A 23 28.42 -2.86 1.82
N LYS A 24 29.06 -2.52 2.94
CA LYS A 24 29.86 -1.30 3.09
C LYS A 24 31.25 -1.40 2.44
N GLU A 25 31.83 -2.60 2.42
CA GLU A 25 33.25 -2.80 2.11
C GLU A 25 33.48 -3.55 0.79
N THR A 26 32.43 -4.16 0.21
CA THR A 26 32.59 -4.96 -1.00
C THR A 26 32.79 -4.10 -2.24
N LYS A 27 33.66 -4.58 -3.15
CA LYS A 27 33.78 -4.08 -4.53
C LYS A 27 33.03 -4.96 -5.55
N ILE A 28 32.34 -6.01 -5.05
CA ILE A 28 31.57 -6.93 -5.89
C ILE A 28 30.26 -6.25 -6.29
N ALA A 29 29.90 -6.34 -7.56
CA ALA A 29 28.62 -5.82 -8.03
C ALA A 29 27.45 -6.58 -7.36
N ILE A 30 26.49 -5.83 -6.83
CA ILE A 30 25.27 -6.39 -6.22
C ILE A 30 24.09 -5.94 -7.07
N THR A 31 23.27 -6.90 -7.48
CA THR A 31 22.01 -6.68 -8.22
C THR A 31 20.85 -7.29 -7.47
N ASN A 32 19.63 -6.86 -7.75
CA ASN A 32 18.41 -7.37 -7.15
C ASN A 32 17.34 -7.70 -8.21
N SER A 33 16.23 -8.28 -7.77
CA SER A 33 15.08 -8.64 -8.62
C SER A 33 14.01 -7.54 -8.67
N SER A 34 14.38 -6.26 -8.53
CA SER A 34 13.41 -5.17 -8.68
C SER A 34 12.75 -5.20 -10.05
N GLY A 35 11.42 -5.05 -10.09
CA GLY A 35 10.63 -5.09 -11.32
C GLY A 35 10.03 -6.47 -11.68
N VAL A 36 10.52 -7.56 -11.06
CA VAL A 36 10.03 -8.93 -11.35
C VAL A 36 8.69 -9.21 -10.66
N HIS A 37 8.50 -8.71 -9.45
CA HIS A 37 7.38 -9.06 -8.58
C HIS A 37 6.12 -8.19 -8.78
N GLY A 38 6.15 -7.26 -9.74
CA GLY A 38 5.05 -6.32 -9.98
C GLY A 38 3.67 -6.98 -10.15
N PRO A 39 3.51 -7.98 -11.05
CA PRO A 39 2.21 -8.58 -11.31
C PRO A 39 1.55 -9.20 -10.08
N GLN A 40 2.23 -10.13 -9.41
CA GLN A 40 1.67 -10.86 -8.26
C GLN A 40 1.33 -9.95 -7.08
N ILE A 41 2.17 -8.95 -6.81
CA ILE A 41 1.91 -7.99 -5.73
C ILE A 41 0.73 -7.10 -6.09
N ALA A 42 0.64 -6.61 -7.32
CA ALA A 42 -0.48 -5.79 -7.77
C ALA A 42 -1.81 -6.56 -7.76
N GLU A 43 -1.81 -7.83 -8.13
CA GLU A 43 -2.99 -8.70 -8.03
C GLU A 43 -3.46 -8.81 -6.57
N TRP A 44 -2.54 -8.99 -5.63
CA TRP A 44 -2.88 -9.01 -4.20
C TRP A 44 -3.42 -7.66 -3.73
N VAL A 45 -2.84 -6.54 -4.14
CA VAL A 45 -3.33 -5.19 -3.82
C VAL A 45 -4.78 -5.01 -4.25
N ILE A 46 -5.10 -5.37 -5.49
CA ILE A 46 -6.46 -5.29 -6.03
C ILE A 46 -7.39 -6.28 -5.33
N LEU A 47 -6.94 -7.51 -5.09
CA LEU A 47 -7.72 -8.50 -4.34
C LEU A 47 -8.12 -7.96 -2.97
N GLN A 48 -7.19 -7.40 -2.19
CA GLN A 48 -7.49 -6.88 -0.86
C GLN A 48 -8.41 -5.64 -0.92
N THR A 49 -8.19 -4.75 -1.89
CA THR A 49 -9.05 -3.59 -2.11
C THR A 49 -10.49 -4.01 -2.39
N LEU A 50 -10.71 -4.89 -3.37
CA LEU A 50 -12.04 -5.39 -3.73
C LEU A 50 -12.66 -6.24 -2.63
N SER A 51 -11.87 -7.08 -1.95
CA SER A 51 -12.34 -7.86 -0.80
C SER A 51 -12.86 -6.97 0.33
N HIS A 52 -12.18 -5.86 0.58
CA HIS A 52 -12.66 -4.88 1.54
C HIS A 52 -13.94 -4.18 1.08
N PHE A 53 -13.98 -3.69 -0.15
CA PHE A 53 -15.14 -2.99 -0.73
C PHE A 53 -16.40 -3.87 -0.75
N HIS A 54 -16.25 -5.15 -1.07
CA HIS A 54 -17.34 -6.13 -1.14
C HIS A 54 -17.54 -6.93 0.16
N ARG A 55 -16.94 -6.50 1.28
CA ARG A 55 -17.14 -7.13 2.60
C ARG A 55 -16.82 -8.64 2.62
N GLN A 56 -15.85 -9.10 1.83
CA GLN A 56 -15.56 -10.52 1.63
C GLN A 56 -15.28 -11.28 2.93
N LYS A 57 -14.57 -10.66 3.89
CA LYS A 57 -14.28 -11.26 5.22
C LYS A 57 -15.58 -11.59 5.97
N LEU A 58 -16.52 -10.65 6.05
CA LEU A 58 -17.83 -10.85 6.68
C LEU A 58 -18.65 -11.90 5.94
N LEU A 59 -18.67 -11.88 4.60
CA LEU A 59 -19.42 -12.86 3.81
C LEU A 59 -18.92 -14.29 4.00
N LEU A 60 -17.59 -14.49 4.09
CA LEU A 60 -16.98 -15.78 4.37
C LEU A 60 -17.29 -16.25 5.79
N GLU A 61 -17.34 -15.35 6.75
CA GLU A 61 -17.77 -15.68 8.12
C GLU A 61 -19.22 -16.12 8.16
N LEU A 62 -20.15 -15.39 7.57
CA LEU A 62 -21.57 -15.78 7.46
C LEU A 62 -21.75 -17.11 6.73
N GLN A 63 -20.96 -17.35 5.65
CA GLN A 63 -20.95 -18.62 4.94
C GLN A 63 -20.52 -19.77 5.86
N SER A 64 -19.47 -19.58 6.67
CA SER A 64 -19.00 -20.61 7.61
C SER A 64 -20.02 -20.97 8.67
N GLN A 65 -20.90 -20.03 9.01
CA GLN A 65 -22.00 -20.19 9.96
C GLN A 65 -23.30 -20.70 9.31
N HIS A 66 -23.32 -20.95 7.99
CA HIS A 66 -24.50 -21.30 7.18
C HIS A 66 -25.63 -20.24 7.27
N VAL A 67 -25.24 -18.96 7.38
CA VAL A 67 -26.18 -17.82 7.49
C VAL A 67 -26.24 -17.08 6.15
N TRP A 68 -27.44 -16.96 5.56
CA TRP A 68 -27.63 -16.15 4.34
C TRP A 68 -27.38 -14.67 4.60
N GLY A 69 -27.81 -14.12 5.74
CA GLY A 69 -27.41 -12.87 6.38
C GLY A 69 -27.55 -11.59 5.56
N SER A 70 -28.48 -11.52 4.58
CA SER A 70 -28.68 -10.33 3.75
C SER A 70 -29.08 -9.06 4.55
N ASP A 71 -29.61 -9.24 5.74
CA ASP A 71 -29.96 -8.21 6.72
C ASP A 71 -28.79 -7.78 7.61
N LYS A 72 -27.73 -8.59 7.64
CA LYS A 72 -26.50 -8.37 8.46
C LYS A 72 -25.38 -7.67 7.67
N VAL A 73 -25.48 -7.66 6.35
CA VAL A 73 -24.49 -7.03 5.48
C VAL A 73 -24.94 -5.61 5.16
N PRO A 74 -24.14 -4.58 5.46
CA PRO A 74 -24.42 -3.22 5.05
C PRO A 74 -24.68 -3.15 3.55
N ARG A 75 -25.75 -2.49 3.14
CA ARG A 75 -26.15 -2.38 1.71
C ARG A 75 -25.25 -1.41 0.92
N GLU A 76 -24.55 -0.56 1.63
CA GLU A 76 -23.59 0.39 1.05
C GLU A 76 -22.32 -0.35 0.66
N GLN A 77 -22.32 -0.93 -0.51
CA GLN A 77 -21.11 -1.43 -1.15
C GLN A 77 -20.43 -0.30 -1.92
N GLN A 78 -19.13 -0.41 -2.07
CA GLN A 78 -18.33 0.54 -2.83
C GLN A 78 -17.79 -0.15 -4.07
N ASP A 79 -17.67 0.59 -5.14
CA ASP A 79 -16.94 0.18 -6.35
C ASP A 79 -15.77 1.15 -6.60
N GLY A 80 -14.91 0.83 -7.56
CA GLY A 80 -13.73 1.63 -7.86
C GLY A 80 -14.01 2.86 -8.73
N VAL A 81 -15.19 2.92 -9.35
CA VAL A 81 -15.49 3.98 -10.33
C VAL A 81 -15.58 5.35 -9.64
N GLY A 82 -14.74 6.28 -10.08
CA GLY A 82 -14.71 7.63 -9.56
C GLY A 82 -14.04 7.78 -8.18
N GLN A 83 -13.48 6.69 -7.62
CA GLN A 83 -12.68 6.78 -6.40
C GLN A 83 -11.21 7.05 -6.71
N THR A 84 -10.51 7.73 -5.79
CA THR A 84 -9.11 8.08 -5.93
C THR A 84 -8.20 6.98 -5.38
N PHE A 85 -7.35 6.42 -6.24
CA PHE A 85 -6.30 5.48 -5.89
C PHE A 85 -4.95 6.21 -5.82
N GLY A 86 -4.51 6.54 -4.62
CA GLY A 86 -3.23 7.19 -4.36
C GLY A 86 -2.09 6.16 -4.31
N VAL A 87 -1.04 6.38 -5.10
CA VAL A 87 0.13 5.51 -5.14
C VAL A 87 1.32 6.22 -4.53
N LEU A 88 1.65 5.90 -3.28
CA LEU A 88 2.84 6.37 -2.58
C LEU A 88 4.03 5.48 -2.96
N GLY A 89 4.80 5.93 -3.96
CA GLY A 89 5.89 5.19 -4.59
C GLY A 89 5.50 4.61 -5.95
N TYR A 90 5.72 5.37 -7.04
CA TYR A 90 5.35 4.97 -8.41
C TYR A 90 6.49 4.24 -9.12
N GLY A 91 7.00 3.14 -8.49
CA GLY A 91 7.96 2.19 -9.05
C GLY A 91 7.25 1.02 -9.76
N ALA A 92 7.95 -0.08 -10.01
CA ALA A 92 7.43 -1.23 -10.76
C ALA A 92 6.10 -1.79 -10.17
N ILE A 93 6.01 -1.92 -8.84
CA ILE A 93 4.80 -2.38 -8.15
C ILE A 93 3.68 -1.34 -8.28
N GLY A 94 3.98 -0.07 -7.92
CA GLY A 94 3.00 1.01 -7.98
C GLY A 94 2.42 1.22 -9.38
N ARG A 95 3.24 1.14 -10.42
CA ARG A 95 2.82 1.23 -11.83
C ARG A 95 1.90 0.08 -12.24
N GLN A 96 2.20 -1.14 -11.81
CA GLN A 96 1.34 -2.29 -12.14
C GLN A 96 0.02 -2.25 -11.38
N ALA A 97 0.03 -1.87 -10.10
CA ALA A 97 -1.20 -1.69 -9.32
C ALA A 97 -2.06 -0.55 -9.89
N ALA A 98 -1.43 0.57 -10.26
CA ALA A 98 -2.09 1.68 -10.94
C ALA A 98 -2.80 1.25 -12.23
N ARG A 99 -2.14 0.42 -13.06
CA ARG A 99 -2.74 -0.13 -14.29
C ARG A 99 -4.00 -0.93 -13.98
N ALA A 100 -3.96 -1.80 -12.98
CA ALA A 100 -5.09 -2.62 -12.61
C ALA A 100 -6.22 -1.79 -11.99
N ALA A 101 -5.90 -0.84 -11.10
CA ALA A 101 -6.86 0.07 -10.51
C ALA A 101 -7.55 0.95 -11.56
N HIS A 102 -6.79 1.53 -12.49
CA HIS A 102 -7.31 2.33 -13.60
C HIS A 102 -8.29 1.53 -14.48
N ALA A 103 -7.99 0.27 -14.76
CA ALA A 103 -8.88 -0.62 -15.51
C ALA A 103 -10.21 -0.91 -14.79
N LEU A 104 -10.26 -0.76 -13.47
CA LEU A 104 -11.47 -0.86 -12.63
C LEU A 104 -12.20 0.47 -12.45
N GLY A 105 -11.74 1.56 -13.10
CA GLY A 105 -12.38 2.86 -13.06
C GLY A 105 -11.92 3.80 -11.95
N PHE A 106 -10.87 3.46 -11.19
CA PHE A 106 -10.26 4.39 -10.25
C PHE A 106 -9.56 5.54 -10.97
N GLU A 107 -9.62 6.73 -10.39
CA GLU A 107 -8.71 7.81 -10.70
C GLU A 107 -7.39 7.60 -9.98
N VAL A 108 -6.29 7.56 -10.72
CA VAL A 108 -4.96 7.29 -10.13
C VAL A 108 -4.20 8.59 -9.97
N ILE A 109 -3.65 8.82 -8.79
CA ILE A 109 -2.66 9.87 -8.51
C ILE A 109 -1.37 9.26 -7.97
N ALA A 110 -0.22 9.85 -8.28
CA ALA A 110 1.07 9.28 -7.94
C ALA A 110 1.95 10.24 -7.13
N TYR A 111 2.67 9.68 -6.16
CA TYR A 111 3.71 10.38 -5.40
C TYR A 111 5.07 9.72 -5.59
N THR A 112 6.09 10.52 -5.85
CA THR A 112 7.48 10.09 -6.06
C THR A 112 8.46 10.99 -5.31
N ALA A 113 9.67 10.48 -4.98
CA ALA A 113 10.67 11.30 -4.31
C ALA A 113 11.14 12.49 -5.17
N THR A 114 11.16 12.33 -6.50
CA THR A 114 11.63 13.36 -7.43
C THR A 114 10.51 13.82 -8.36
N PRO A 115 10.44 15.13 -8.70
CA PRO A 115 9.40 15.66 -9.58
C PRO A 115 9.36 14.99 -10.96
N LYS A 116 8.14 14.73 -11.46
CA LYS A 116 7.86 14.13 -12.77
C LYS A 116 7.16 15.16 -13.69
N LYS A 117 7.87 16.23 -14.05
CA LYS A 117 7.32 17.39 -14.76
C LYS A 117 7.20 17.22 -16.28
N THR A 118 7.94 16.29 -16.88
CA THR A 118 7.97 16.07 -18.33
C THR A 118 7.56 14.65 -18.67
N PRO A 119 7.04 14.35 -19.87
CA PRO A 119 6.75 13.00 -20.31
C PRO A 119 7.96 12.06 -20.15
N GLU A 120 9.15 12.55 -20.48
CA GLU A 120 10.37 11.76 -20.35
C GLU A 120 10.73 11.44 -18.90
N SER A 121 10.46 12.36 -17.95
CA SER A 121 10.69 12.11 -16.52
C SER A 121 9.68 11.11 -15.90
N LYS A 122 8.53 10.90 -16.54
CA LYS A 122 7.47 9.97 -16.11
C LYS A 122 7.75 8.52 -16.55
N LYS A 123 8.57 8.32 -17.59
CA LYS A 123 8.89 6.99 -18.09
C LYS A 123 9.58 6.12 -17.05
N ASP A 124 9.23 4.84 -17.05
CA ASP A 124 9.96 3.82 -16.31
C ASP A 124 11.27 3.51 -17.04
N ARG A 125 12.36 3.46 -16.27
CA ARG A 125 13.70 3.08 -16.80
C ARG A 125 14.21 1.79 -16.18
N GLY A 126 13.43 1.20 -15.26
CA GLY A 126 13.75 -0.09 -14.65
C GLY A 126 13.30 -1.26 -15.52
N TYR A 127 13.68 -2.47 -15.09
CA TYR A 127 13.10 -3.67 -15.65
C TYR A 127 11.65 -3.80 -15.21
N ILE A 128 10.77 -4.15 -16.13
CA ILE A 128 9.39 -4.55 -15.88
C ILE A 128 9.08 -5.83 -16.66
N VAL A 129 8.20 -6.65 -16.12
CA VAL A 129 7.68 -7.82 -16.84
C VAL A 129 6.98 -7.34 -18.13
N PRO A 130 7.25 -7.94 -19.30
CA PRO A 130 6.65 -7.50 -20.55
C PRO A 130 5.12 -7.42 -20.50
N ARG A 131 4.55 -6.35 -21.07
CA ARG A 131 3.10 -6.05 -21.09
C ARG A 131 2.48 -5.72 -19.73
N THR A 132 3.28 -5.37 -18.75
CA THR A 132 2.82 -4.93 -17.41
C THR A 132 3.21 -3.47 -17.14
N GLY A 133 2.76 -2.96 -15.98
CA GLY A 133 3.09 -1.62 -15.51
C GLY A 133 2.52 -0.48 -16.35
N ASP A 134 3.13 0.67 -16.20
CA ASP A 134 2.85 1.92 -16.92
C ASP A 134 4.17 2.50 -17.42
N PRO A 135 4.71 1.98 -18.54
CA PRO A 135 6.04 2.35 -19.04
C PRO A 135 6.21 3.85 -19.29
N ASP A 136 5.17 4.49 -19.78
CA ASP A 136 5.20 5.91 -20.17
C ASP A 136 4.80 6.85 -19.04
N GLY A 137 4.26 6.34 -17.93
CA GLY A 137 3.75 7.16 -16.83
C GLY A 137 2.51 7.96 -17.23
N SER A 138 1.64 7.38 -18.05
CA SER A 138 0.46 8.03 -18.62
C SER A 138 -0.83 7.81 -17.81
N ILE A 139 -0.82 6.86 -16.87
CA ILE A 139 -2.00 6.50 -16.06
C ILE A 139 -2.33 7.57 -15.00
N PRO A 140 -1.38 8.10 -14.20
CA PRO A 140 -1.75 9.07 -13.19
C PRO A 140 -2.27 10.39 -13.79
N SER A 141 -3.45 10.81 -13.34
CA SER A 141 -4.04 12.11 -13.67
C SER A 141 -3.25 13.26 -13.03
N ALA A 142 -2.64 13.02 -11.85
CA ALA A 142 -1.81 13.99 -11.15
C ALA A 142 -0.55 13.35 -10.56
N TRP A 143 0.52 14.16 -10.48
CA TRP A 143 1.83 13.76 -9.96
C TRP A 143 2.26 14.71 -8.85
N TYR A 144 2.57 14.13 -7.69
CA TYR A 144 3.11 14.79 -6.51
C TYR A 144 4.52 14.30 -6.25
N SER A 145 5.31 15.08 -5.53
CA SER A 145 6.70 14.67 -5.26
C SER A 145 7.30 15.41 -4.09
N GLY A 146 8.20 14.75 -3.40
CA GLY A 146 9.01 15.27 -2.32
C GLY A 146 9.53 14.18 -1.41
N THR A 147 10.26 14.61 -0.36
CA THR A 147 10.79 13.73 0.68
C THR A 147 10.50 14.29 2.08
N ASP A 148 9.77 15.40 2.15
CA ASP A 148 9.37 16.09 3.37
C ASP A 148 7.88 15.89 3.68
N LYS A 149 7.49 16.21 4.92
CA LYS A 149 6.11 16.05 5.39
C LYS A 149 5.13 17.00 4.69
N ALA A 150 5.56 18.19 4.30
CA ALA A 150 4.65 19.16 3.67
C ALA A 150 4.20 18.68 2.30
N SER A 151 5.12 18.20 1.47
CA SER A 151 4.79 17.61 0.15
C SER A 151 3.98 16.31 0.28
N LEU A 152 4.25 15.50 1.32
CA LEU A 152 3.44 14.32 1.62
C LEU A 152 2.01 14.72 1.99
N HIS A 153 1.82 15.70 2.88
CA HIS A 153 0.50 16.16 3.29
C HIS A 153 -0.29 16.77 2.13
N GLU A 154 0.35 17.48 1.20
CA GLU A 154 -0.28 17.94 -0.04
C GLU A 154 -0.87 16.77 -0.84
N PHE A 155 -0.09 15.70 -1.03
CA PHE A 155 -0.55 14.48 -1.72
C PHE A 155 -1.67 13.78 -0.97
N LEU A 156 -1.52 13.55 0.34
CA LEU A 156 -2.52 12.83 1.14
C LEU A 156 -3.84 13.59 1.29
N SER A 157 -3.83 14.91 1.07
CA SER A 157 -5.02 15.76 1.11
C SER A 157 -5.86 15.73 -0.18
N GLN A 158 -5.52 14.86 -1.14
CA GLN A 158 -6.22 14.75 -2.42
C GLN A 158 -7.43 13.79 -2.38
N ASP A 159 -8.16 13.76 -1.27
CA ASP A 159 -9.35 12.92 -1.11
C ASP A 159 -9.15 11.44 -1.50
N ILE A 160 -8.03 10.87 -1.06
CA ILE A 160 -7.65 9.49 -1.38
C ILE A 160 -8.62 8.49 -0.72
N ASP A 161 -9.23 7.62 -1.52
CA ASP A 161 -10.09 6.53 -1.06
C ASP A 161 -9.28 5.26 -0.75
N VAL A 162 -8.26 4.97 -1.57
CA VAL A 162 -7.33 3.85 -1.37
C VAL A 162 -5.91 4.36 -1.48
N LEU A 163 -5.09 4.14 -0.46
CA LEU A 163 -3.66 4.46 -0.48
C LEU A 163 -2.83 3.18 -0.59
N LEU A 164 -2.14 3.02 -1.72
CA LEU A 164 -1.09 2.01 -1.86
C LEU A 164 0.25 2.57 -1.38
N VAL A 165 0.87 1.88 -0.41
CA VAL A 165 2.22 2.18 0.08
C VAL A 165 3.21 1.20 -0.53
N SER A 166 4.09 1.68 -1.42
CA SER A 166 5.08 0.90 -2.16
C SER A 166 6.44 1.60 -2.30
N VAL A 167 6.77 2.49 -1.35
CA VAL A 167 8.08 3.14 -1.25
C VAL A 167 9.13 2.19 -0.66
N PRO A 168 10.42 2.32 -1.00
CA PRO A 168 11.49 1.60 -0.32
C PRO A 168 11.63 2.10 1.13
N LEU A 169 12.12 1.25 2.03
CA LEU A 169 12.49 1.66 3.38
C LEU A 169 13.86 2.35 3.35
N THR A 170 13.87 3.60 3.74
CA THR A 170 15.05 4.45 3.92
C THR A 170 14.93 5.21 5.25
N PRO A 171 15.97 5.91 5.70
CA PRO A 171 15.84 6.80 6.87
C PRO A 171 14.69 7.82 6.71
N GLU A 172 14.50 8.37 5.50
CA GLU A 172 13.49 9.37 5.20
C GLU A 172 12.07 8.79 5.13
N THR A 173 11.92 7.50 4.81
CA THR A 173 10.61 6.83 4.73
C THR A 173 10.28 6.01 5.98
N THR A 174 11.16 5.96 6.97
CA THR A 174 10.87 5.36 8.28
C THR A 174 9.82 6.21 9.00
N HIS A 175 8.70 5.60 9.42
CA HIS A 175 7.54 6.26 10.02
C HIS A 175 7.04 7.45 9.18
N PHE A 176 7.09 7.27 7.85
CA PHE A 176 6.66 8.29 6.91
C PHE A 176 5.16 8.54 7.01
N LEU A 177 4.39 7.51 7.35
CA LEU A 177 2.97 7.61 7.73
C LEU A 177 2.84 7.36 9.24
N ALA A 178 2.46 8.39 9.97
CA ALA A 178 2.23 8.39 11.40
C ALA A 178 0.89 9.09 11.71
N LYS A 179 0.67 9.50 12.94
CA LYS A 179 -0.60 10.04 13.42
C LYS A 179 -1.19 11.14 12.51
N ASP A 180 -0.40 12.14 12.16
CA ASP A 180 -0.87 13.30 11.38
C ASP A 180 -1.31 12.87 9.97
N GLU A 181 -0.56 11.97 9.33
CA GLU A 181 -0.88 11.42 8.01
C GLU A 181 -2.14 10.56 8.06
N PHE A 182 -2.32 9.75 9.12
CA PHE A 182 -3.55 8.98 9.31
C PHE A 182 -4.76 9.87 9.62
N GLU A 183 -4.58 11.00 10.29
CA GLU A 183 -5.64 11.98 10.48
C GLU A 183 -6.08 12.65 9.17
N ILE A 184 -5.13 12.96 8.28
CA ILE A 184 -5.44 13.46 6.93
C ILE A 184 -6.25 12.44 6.13
N LEU A 185 -5.74 11.21 6.04
CA LEU A 185 -6.39 10.09 5.35
C LEU A 185 -7.75 9.72 5.95
N GLY A 186 -7.88 9.87 7.26
CA GLY A 186 -9.11 9.61 8.00
C GLY A 186 -10.26 10.56 7.65
N ARG A 187 -9.99 11.74 7.11
CA ARG A 187 -11.05 12.69 6.66
C ARG A 187 -11.92 12.09 5.55
N LYS A 188 -11.33 11.25 4.70
CA LYS A 188 -12.00 10.54 3.61
C LYS A 188 -12.26 9.06 3.97
N ASN A 189 -11.87 8.62 5.17
CA ASN A 189 -11.92 7.21 5.58
C ASN A 189 -11.14 6.31 4.57
N ALA A 190 -9.91 6.65 4.27
CA ALA A 190 -9.11 5.90 3.31
C ALA A 190 -8.90 4.44 3.74
N PHE A 191 -8.78 3.54 2.75
CA PHE A 191 -8.28 2.19 2.91
C PHE A 191 -6.78 2.15 2.60
N ILE A 192 -5.96 1.60 3.48
CA ILE A 192 -4.51 1.54 3.31
C ILE A 192 -4.08 0.14 2.89
N VAL A 193 -3.23 0.05 1.87
CA VAL A 193 -2.58 -1.20 1.44
C VAL A 193 -1.08 -1.03 1.53
N ASN A 194 -0.41 -1.76 2.45
CA ASN A 194 1.04 -1.69 2.59
C ASN A 194 1.72 -2.98 2.08
N VAL A 195 2.47 -2.84 1.00
CA VAL A 195 3.30 -3.89 0.37
C VAL A 195 4.79 -3.51 0.36
N SER A 196 5.17 -2.52 1.15
CA SER A 196 6.53 -2.00 1.20
C SER A 196 7.36 -2.62 2.33
N ARG A 197 7.37 -1.96 3.49
CA ARG A 197 7.94 -2.43 4.76
C ARG A 197 7.06 -1.95 5.92
N GLY A 198 7.00 -2.72 7.00
CA GLY A 198 6.23 -2.35 8.20
C GLY A 198 6.63 -1.00 8.75
N LYS A 199 7.93 -0.75 8.89
CA LYS A 199 8.50 0.51 9.43
C LYS A 199 8.21 1.78 8.65
N VAL A 200 7.59 1.70 7.48
CA VAL A 200 7.12 2.90 6.77
C VAL A 200 5.91 3.52 7.48
N LEU A 201 5.13 2.71 8.17
CA LEU A 201 4.02 3.12 9.01
C LEU A 201 4.40 3.08 10.49
N GLU A 202 3.98 4.08 11.26
CA GLU A 202 3.96 3.96 12.73
C GLU A 202 2.76 3.08 13.12
N GLN A 203 3.06 1.84 13.56
CA GLN A 203 2.02 0.80 13.70
C GLN A 203 1.00 1.10 14.81
N ASN A 204 1.43 1.71 15.92
CA ASN A 204 0.51 2.06 17.00
C ASN A 204 -0.47 3.16 16.57
N ASP A 205 0.01 4.17 15.86
CA ASP A 205 -0.83 5.24 15.32
C ASP A 205 -1.83 4.71 14.29
N LEU A 206 -1.39 3.73 13.48
CA LEU A 206 -2.27 3.03 12.52
C LEU A 206 -3.40 2.29 13.26
N ILE A 207 -3.09 1.54 14.32
CA ILE A 207 -4.08 0.82 15.13
C ILE A 207 -5.11 1.81 15.71
N GLU A 208 -4.64 2.94 16.27
CA GLU A 208 -5.52 3.97 16.80
C GLU A 208 -6.45 4.57 15.72
N ALA A 209 -5.91 4.83 14.52
CA ALA A 209 -6.69 5.36 13.41
C ALA A 209 -7.74 4.36 12.89
N LEU A 210 -7.41 3.06 12.87
CA LEU A 210 -8.32 1.98 12.48
C LEU A 210 -9.46 1.78 13.48
N ARG A 211 -9.20 1.93 14.77
CA ARG A 211 -10.21 1.83 15.85
C ARG A 211 -11.24 2.94 15.82
N LYS A 212 -10.88 4.12 15.30
CA LYS A 212 -11.81 5.26 15.17
C LYS A 212 -12.91 5.02 14.13
N TYR A 213 -12.71 4.10 13.19
CA TYR A 213 -13.74 3.77 12.21
C TYR A 213 -14.83 2.92 12.86
N PRO A 214 -16.13 3.23 12.69
CA PRO A 214 -17.21 2.48 13.33
C PRO A 214 -17.22 1.02 12.91
N LYS A 215 -17.41 0.13 13.89
CA LYS A 215 -17.57 -1.31 13.62
C LYS A 215 -18.78 -1.56 12.69
N SER A 216 -18.67 -2.57 11.87
CA SER A 216 -19.73 -3.04 10.97
C SER A 216 -21.01 -3.28 11.77
N GLY A 217 -22.08 -2.54 11.47
CA GLY A 217 -23.37 -2.65 12.18
C GLY A 217 -23.79 -1.39 12.95
N ALA A 218 -22.91 -0.44 13.17
CA ALA A 218 -23.34 0.90 13.60
C ALA A 218 -24.10 1.55 12.43
N THR A 219 -25.41 1.71 12.57
CA THR A 219 -26.30 2.40 11.63
C THR A 219 -26.00 3.89 11.64
N GLY A 220 -24.83 4.27 11.14
CA GLY A 220 -24.43 5.64 10.92
C GLY A 220 -24.34 5.86 9.41
N GLY A 221 -25.33 6.54 8.85
CA GLY A 221 -25.24 7.10 7.49
C GLY A 221 -23.99 7.98 7.35
N ALA A 222 -23.84 8.71 6.26
CA ALA A 222 -22.67 9.50 5.81
C ALA A 222 -21.90 10.37 6.85
N THR A 223 -22.22 10.28 8.14
CA THR A 223 -21.55 10.92 9.28
C THR A 223 -20.77 9.93 10.17
N ALA A 224 -20.75 8.64 9.83
CA ALA A 224 -20.04 7.63 10.61
C ALA A 224 -18.53 7.84 10.48
N GLY A 225 -17.89 8.32 11.56
CA GLY A 225 -16.46 8.26 11.74
C GLY A 225 -15.64 9.31 10.98
N ILE A 226 -15.95 10.59 11.13
CA ILE A 226 -14.99 11.65 10.76
C ILE A 226 -13.70 11.41 11.56
N GLY A 227 -12.62 11.02 10.85
CA GLY A 227 -11.28 10.94 11.41
C GLY A 227 -10.69 9.54 11.60
N GLY A 228 -11.31 8.45 11.13
CA GLY A 228 -10.77 7.08 11.17
C GLY A 228 -10.49 6.49 9.80
N LEU A 229 -9.55 5.54 9.73
CA LEU A 229 -9.30 4.75 8.53
C LEU A 229 -10.34 3.63 8.41
N ARG A 230 -10.92 3.47 7.22
CA ARG A 230 -11.93 2.40 7.02
C ARG A 230 -11.36 0.99 7.14
N GLY A 231 -10.07 0.82 6.91
CA GLY A 231 -9.38 -0.46 7.06
C GLY A 231 -7.97 -0.43 6.51
N ALA A 232 -7.29 -1.58 6.65
CA ALA A 232 -5.97 -1.80 6.10
C ALA A 232 -5.75 -3.23 5.62
N ALA A 233 -4.90 -3.39 4.58
CA ALA A 233 -4.33 -4.65 4.18
C ALA A 233 -2.79 -4.55 4.30
N LEU A 234 -2.21 -5.40 5.14
CA LEU A 234 -0.81 -5.35 5.52
C LEU A 234 -0.13 -6.66 5.13
N ASP A 235 0.74 -6.64 4.12
CA ASP A 235 1.62 -7.78 3.82
C ASP A 235 2.93 -7.69 4.62
N VAL A 236 3.16 -6.56 5.27
CA VAL A 236 4.35 -6.25 6.08
C VAL A 236 3.95 -5.53 7.37
N THR A 237 4.67 -5.80 8.47
CA THR A 237 4.39 -5.28 9.81
C THR A 237 5.69 -4.87 10.52
N ASP A 238 5.59 -4.18 11.65
CA ASP A 238 6.71 -3.87 12.54
C ASP A 238 6.29 -4.13 14.00
N PRO A 239 6.89 -5.14 14.68
CA PRO A 239 7.91 -6.06 14.20
C PRO A 239 7.40 -7.08 13.18
N GLU A 240 8.32 -7.74 12.51
CA GLU A 240 8.07 -8.86 11.60
C GLU A 240 8.92 -10.06 12.00
N PRO A 241 8.33 -11.24 12.29
CA PRO A 241 6.89 -11.57 12.25
C PRO A 241 6.04 -10.78 13.23
N LEU A 242 4.75 -10.56 12.86
CA LEU A 242 3.80 -9.91 13.74
C LEU A 242 3.58 -10.75 15.01
N PRO A 243 3.74 -10.20 16.23
CA PRO A 243 3.51 -10.93 17.48
C PRO A 243 2.08 -11.48 17.58
N ALA A 244 1.95 -12.64 18.23
CA ALA A 244 0.68 -13.33 18.36
C ALA A 244 -0.37 -12.55 19.20
N ASP A 245 0.07 -11.64 20.04
CA ASP A 245 -0.75 -10.76 20.88
C ASP A 245 -1.01 -9.39 20.24
N SER A 246 -0.63 -9.18 19.00
CA SER A 246 -0.90 -7.93 18.30
C SER A 246 -2.40 -7.76 18.03
N GLU A 247 -2.91 -6.57 18.34
CA GLU A 247 -4.30 -6.21 18.07
C GLU A 247 -4.69 -6.22 16.59
N LEU A 248 -3.70 -6.10 15.67
CA LEU A 248 -3.97 -6.15 14.24
C LEU A 248 -4.64 -7.45 13.80
N TRP A 249 -4.47 -8.56 14.55
CA TRP A 249 -5.14 -9.83 14.27
C TRP A 249 -6.66 -9.78 14.49
N ASP A 250 -7.10 -8.99 15.47
CA ASP A 250 -8.48 -8.97 15.95
C ASP A 250 -9.31 -7.83 15.33
N LEU A 251 -8.67 -6.90 14.60
CA LEU A 251 -9.40 -5.82 13.94
C LEU A 251 -10.19 -6.36 12.74
N GLU A 252 -11.51 -6.16 12.77
CA GLU A 252 -12.44 -6.63 11.72
C GLU A 252 -12.12 -6.01 10.35
N ASN A 253 -11.63 -4.76 10.35
CA ASN A 253 -11.30 -3.98 9.15
C ASN A 253 -9.83 -4.12 8.70
N VAL A 254 -9.11 -5.13 9.22
CA VAL A 254 -7.71 -5.39 8.88
C VAL A 254 -7.54 -6.79 8.28
N VAL A 255 -6.70 -6.87 7.26
CA VAL A 255 -6.15 -8.12 6.73
C VAL A 255 -4.64 -8.09 6.88
N VAL A 256 -4.06 -9.16 7.47
CA VAL A 256 -2.61 -9.34 7.59
C VAL A 256 -2.20 -10.58 6.82
N THR A 257 -1.13 -10.48 6.02
CA THR A 257 -0.49 -11.61 5.34
C THR A 257 1.01 -11.64 5.64
N PRO A 258 1.67 -12.81 5.57
CA PRO A 258 3.01 -12.99 6.16
C PRO A 258 4.15 -12.70 5.17
N HIS A 259 4.13 -11.55 4.48
CA HIS A 259 5.19 -11.07 3.59
C HIS A 259 5.58 -12.11 2.51
N ILE A 260 4.62 -12.64 1.79
CA ILE A 260 4.80 -13.71 0.79
C ILE A 260 4.43 -13.28 -0.63
N ARG A 261 4.33 -11.98 -0.85
CA ARG A 261 3.93 -11.40 -2.15
C ARG A 261 5.12 -10.72 -2.84
#